data_61b70be4fcc24ab4fc85ae0dade0e5fa
#
_entry.id   61b70be4fcc24ab4fc85ae0dade0e5fa
#
_cell.length_a   1.000
_cell.length_b   1.000
_cell.length_c   1.000
_cell.angle_alpha   90.00
_cell.angle_beta   90.00
_cell.angle_gamma   90.00
#
_symmetry.space_group_name_H-M   'P 1'
#
loop_
_entity.id
_entity.type
_entity.pdbx_description
1 polymer ?
#
loop_
_entity_poly.entity_id
_entity_poly.type
_entity_poly.pdbx_seq_one_letter_code
_entity_poly.pdbx_strand_id
1 'polypeptide(L)'
;RRVLFRSAASGKYGIVLPGAKDYLKPEFAENFALAMDAQPQMVTANNAGIPAYFTNYVDPELIRVLVTPMKAAEIIGEVKKGDWTTLTSQFPIVESTGETSAYGDFNNNGMTSANVNWVPRQSFHYQTHTRWGERELDMYGAGRIGYAAELNVASALVLNKFQNKSYFYGIAGLENYGLLNDPSLSAPVTPAATGSGGGITWESKDGQAVYDD
;
A
#
# COMPACT_ATOMS: atom_id res chain seq x y z
N ARG A 1 25.25 11.49 4.04
CA ARG A 1 25.69 10.99 5.37
C ARG A 1 24.93 11.79 6.43
N ARG A 2 23.81 11.26 6.94
CA ARG A 2 22.99 11.94 7.96
C ARG A 2 23.70 11.91 9.31
N VAL A 3 23.93 13.05 9.87
CA VAL A 3 24.32 13.19 11.28
C VAL A 3 23.02 13.46 12.06
N LEU A 4 22.53 12.47 12.77
CA LEU A 4 21.38 12.61 13.68
C LEU A 4 21.92 13.08 15.05
N PHE A 5 21.69 14.34 15.38
CA PHE A 5 21.93 14.84 16.74
C PHE A 5 20.78 14.39 17.65
N ARG A 6 21.04 13.46 18.55
CA ARG A 6 20.15 13.14 19.66
C ARG A 6 20.63 13.84 20.92
N SER A 7 19.68 14.40 21.67
CA SER A 7 19.95 15.07 22.94
C SER A 7 20.69 14.15 23.93
N ALA A 8 21.59 14.73 24.69
CA ALA A 8 22.49 14.04 25.62
C ALA A 8 21.78 13.28 26.78
N ALA A 9 20.45 13.36 26.90
CA ALA A 9 19.69 12.67 27.94
C ALA A 9 19.49 11.16 27.69
N SER A 10 19.71 10.66 26.48
CA SER A 10 19.62 9.22 26.17
C SER A 10 20.97 8.69 25.69
N GLY A 11 21.94 8.56 26.59
CA GLY A 11 23.31 8.11 26.30
C GLY A 11 23.44 6.72 25.66
N LYS A 12 22.40 6.21 25.02
CA LYS A 12 22.39 4.86 24.45
C LYS A 12 22.70 4.77 22.96
N TYR A 13 22.47 5.83 22.17
CA TYR A 13 22.69 5.73 20.71
C TYR A 13 23.04 7.11 20.12
N GLY A 14 24.27 7.31 19.72
CA GLY A 14 24.71 8.50 19.01
C GLY A 14 26.22 8.76 19.18
N ILE A 15 26.80 9.48 18.22
CA ILE A 15 28.20 9.93 18.32
C ILE A 15 28.21 11.15 19.25
N VAL A 16 28.81 11.03 20.42
CA VAL A 16 29.05 12.15 21.33
C VAL A 16 30.32 12.86 20.89
N LEU A 17 30.17 14.07 20.39
CA LEU A 17 31.34 14.93 20.11
C LEU A 17 31.77 15.62 21.40
N PRO A 18 33.08 15.64 21.73
CA PRO A 18 33.60 16.41 22.85
C PRO A 18 33.21 17.89 22.70
N GLY A 19 32.61 18.49 23.74
CA GLY A 19 32.15 19.87 23.72
C GLY A 19 30.68 20.08 23.24
N ALA A 20 29.99 19.07 22.71
CA ALA A 20 28.58 19.20 22.31
C ALA A 20 27.64 19.55 23.47
N LYS A 21 27.99 19.16 24.71
CA LYS A 21 27.26 19.54 25.93
C LYS A 21 27.30 21.03 26.22
N ASP A 22 28.40 21.70 25.85
CA ASP A 22 28.57 23.14 26.11
C ASP A 22 27.87 23.99 25.06
N TYR A 23 27.57 23.41 23.89
CA TYR A 23 26.90 24.09 22.78
C TYR A 23 25.38 23.94 22.79
N LEU A 24 24.87 22.84 23.35
CA LEU A 24 23.44 22.52 23.40
C LEU A 24 22.99 22.27 24.84
N LYS A 25 23.08 23.29 25.69
CA LYS A 25 22.57 23.19 27.07
C LYS A 25 21.04 23.02 27.05
N PRO A 26 20.48 22.16 27.93
CA PRO A 26 19.02 22.00 28.05
C PRO A 26 18.29 23.30 28.41
N GLU A 27 18.97 24.23 29.07
CA GLU A 27 18.49 25.59 29.37
C GLU A 27 18.21 26.44 28.11
N PHE A 28 18.70 26.02 26.95
CA PHE A 28 18.51 26.74 25.71
C PHE A 28 17.03 26.76 25.27
N ALA A 29 16.25 25.71 25.55
CA ALA A 29 14.84 25.63 25.25
C ALA A 29 14.00 26.52 26.20
N GLU A 30 14.39 26.60 27.48
CA GLU A 30 13.71 27.45 28.47
C GLU A 30 14.01 28.94 28.22
N ASN A 31 15.27 29.28 27.95
CA ASN A 31 15.67 30.64 27.60
C ASN A 31 15.07 31.11 26.27
N PHE A 32 14.76 30.18 25.37
CA PHE A 32 14.10 30.48 24.12
C PHE A 32 12.63 30.87 24.30
N ALA A 33 11.90 30.17 25.17
CA ALA A 33 10.52 30.51 25.50
C ALA A 33 10.42 31.88 26.17
N LEU A 34 11.36 32.20 27.05
CA LEU A 34 11.47 33.51 27.71
C LEU A 34 11.83 34.63 26.72
N ALA A 35 12.67 34.35 25.73
CA ALA A 35 13.04 35.34 24.70
C ALA A 35 11.90 35.69 23.73
N MET A 36 10.94 34.84 23.55
CA MET A 36 9.75 35.09 22.72
C MET A 36 8.71 35.98 23.43
N ASP A 37 8.68 35.96 24.75
CA ASP A 37 7.72 36.75 25.55
C ASP A 37 8.32 38.09 26.05
N ALA A 38 9.63 38.24 25.98
CA ALA A 38 10.29 39.50 26.37
C ALA A 38 10.14 40.53 25.23
N GLN A 39 9.45 41.63 25.53
CA GLN A 39 9.55 42.84 24.72
C GLN A 39 11.02 43.17 24.48
N PRO A 40 11.40 43.57 23.25
CA PRO A 40 12.79 43.84 22.93
C PRO A 40 13.28 45.07 23.70
N GLN A 41 13.67 44.91 24.93
CA GLN A 41 14.60 45.84 25.52
C GLN A 41 15.93 45.63 24.81
N MET A 42 16.52 46.73 24.32
CA MET A 42 17.86 46.67 23.69
C MET A 42 18.83 46.01 24.65
N VAL A 43 19.02 44.71 24.45
CA VAL A 43 19.98 43.94 25.23
C VAL A 43 21.33 44.11 24.55
N THR A 44 22.26 44.69 25.27
CA THR A 44 23.65 44.92 24.79
C THR A 44 24.52 43.63 24.71
N ALA A 45 23.92 42.44 24.78
CA ALA A 45 24.62 41.20 24.64
C ALA A 45 24.75 40.82 23.14
N ASN A 46 25.95 40.53 22.71
CA ASN A 46 26.19 40.00 21.37
C ASN A 46 25.31 38.76 21.11
N ASN A 47 24.54 38.77 20.06
CA ASN A 47 23.56 37.75 19.64
C ASN A 47 22.18 37.78 20.32
N ALA A 48 21.86 38.76 21.17
CA ALA A 48 20.54 38.89 21.79
C ALA A 48 19.47 39.45 20.84
N GLY A 49 19.45 39.11 19.61
CA GLY A 49 18.49 39.65 18.65
C GLY A 49 18.28 38.81 17.41
N ILE A 50 18.91 37.66 17.32
CA ILE A 50 18.64 36.74 16.22
C ILE A 50 17.49 35.82 16.66
N PRO A 51 16.26 35.97 16.08
CA PRO A 51 15.18 35.05 16.38
C PRO A 51 15.64 33.62 16.06
N ALA A 52 15.44 32.69 16.99
CA ALA A 52 15.80 31.29 16.79
C ALA A 52 15.05 30.66 15.60
N TYR A 53 14.01 31.31 15.11
CA TYR A 53 13.38 30.97 13.84
C TYR A 53 14.37 30.92 12.67
N PHE A 54 15.35 31.82 12.62
CA PHE A 54 16.38 31.84 11.56
C PHE A 54 17.46 30.77 11.75
N THR A 55 17.51 30.11 12.89
CA THR A 55 18.44 29.00 13.14
C THR A 55 17.84 27.63 12.81
N ASN A 56 16.51 27.58 12.55
CA ASN A 56 15.86 26.35 12.15
C ASN A 56 15.93 26.19 10.63
N TYR A 57 16.62 25.18 10.18
CA TYR A 57 16.60 24.76 8.79
C TYR A 57 15.49 23.76 8.57
N VAL A 58 14.57 24.08 7.69
CA VAL A 58 13.54 23.15 7.21
C VAL A 58 14.05 22.52 5.93
N ASP A 59 14.29 21.22 5.99
CA ASP A 59 14.68 20.44 4.80
C ASP A 59 13.48 20.33 3.86
N PRO A 60 13.53 20.83 2.64
CA PRO A 60 12.46 20.70 1.67
C PRO A 60 12.36 19.30 1.06
N GLU A 61 13.33 18.42 1.33
CA GLU A 61 13.28 17.05 0.83
C GLU A 61 12.24 16.21 1.58
N LEU A 62 11.28 15.70 0.84
CA LEU A 62 10.23 14.83 1.38
C LEU A 62 10.73 13.39 1.49
N ILE A 63 10.68 12.85 2.70
CA ILE A 63 11.00 11.45 2.94
C ILE A 63 9.74 10.62 2.66
N ARG A 64 9.73 9.88 1.57
CA ARG A 64 8.66 8.93 1.27
C ARG A 64 8.88 7.62 2.00
N VAL A 65 7.83 7.15 2.65
CA VAL A 65 7.83 5.82 3.25
C VAL A 65 7.75 4.78 2.13
N LEU A 66 8.66 3.80 2.17
CA LEU A 66 8.62 2.68 1.23
C LEU A 66 7.33 1.90 1.42
N VAL A 67 6.61 1.70 0.34
CA VAL A 67 5.38 0.91 0.31
C VAL A 67 5.67 -0.42 -0.36
N THR A 68 5.06 -1.48 0.13
CA THR A 68 5.14 -2.81 -0.48
C THR A 68 4.74 -2.73 -1.96
N PRO A 69 5.54 -3.29 -2.88
CA PRO A 69 5.22 -3.26 -4.30
C PRO A 69 3.89 -3.99 -4.57
N MET A 70 3.06 -3.37 -5.39
CA MET A 70 1.77 -3.91 -5.79
C MET A 70 1.94 -4.65 -7.11
N LYS A 71 1.93 -5.98 -7.06
CA LYS A 71 2.27 -6.86 -8.17
C LYS A 71 1.10 -7.69 -8.72
N ALA A 72 -0.12 -7.52 -8.17
CA ALA A 72 -1.27 -8.31 -8.59
C ALA A 72 -1.58 -8.19 -10.08
N ALA A 73 -1.57 -6.97 -10.60
CA ALA A 73 -1.80 -6.71 -12.03
C ALA A 73 -0.78 -7.40 -12.95
N GLU A 74 0.49 -7.42 -12.52
CA GLU A 74 1.59 -8.05 -13.25
C GLU A 74 1.49 -9.59 -13.21
N ILE A 75 1.07 -10.14 -12.07
CA ILE A 75 0.93 -11.60 -11.86
C ILE A 75 -0.26 -12.16 -12.64
N ILE A 76 -1.41 -11.47 -12.56
CA ILE A 76 -2.68 -11.96 -13.13
C ILE A 76 -2.78 -11.60 -14.62
N GLY A 77 -2.19 -10.48 -15.03
CA GLY A 77 -2.36 -9.87 -16.33
C GLY A 77 -3.67 -9.06 -16.41
N GLU A 78 -3.58 -7.86 -16.96
CA GLU A 78 -4.74 -6.98 -17.11
C GLU A 78 -5.24 -6.95 -18.54
N VAL A 79 -6.56 -7.12 -18.71
CA VAL A 79 -7.25 -6.92 -19.99
C VAL A 79 -8.44 -6.01 -19.77
N LYS A 80 -8.47 -4.92 -20.51
CA LYS A 80 -9.61 -4.00 -20.48
C LYS A 80 -10.79 -4.61 -21.26
N LYS A 81 -11.93 -4.80 -20.58
CA LYS A 81 -13.19 -5.24 -21.17
C LYS A 81 -14.34 -4.35 -20.72
N GLY A 82 -15.28 -4.10 -21.62
CA GLY A 82 -16.45 -3.25 -21.35
C GLY A 82 -16.13 -1.75 -21.30
N ASP A 83 -17.15 -0.98 -21.05
CA ASP A 83 -17.14 0.48 -20.96
C ASP A 83 -17.47 0.94 -19.54
N TRP A 84 -17.37 2.23 -19.31
CA TRP A 84 -17.75 2.88 -18.04
C TRP A 84 -19.18 2.56 -17.57
N THR A 85 -20.09 2.30 -18.50
CA THR A 85 -21.50 2.01 -18.22
C THR A 85 -21.78 0.52 -17.99
N THR A 86 -20.80 -0.35 -18.18
CA THR A 86 -20.97 -1.79 -18.07
C THR A 86 -21.03 -2.19 -16.59
N LEU A 87 -22.22 -2.62 -16.14
CA LEU A 87 -22.43 -3.11 -14.77
C LEU A 87 -22.14 -4.60 -14.61
N THR A 88 -22.42 -5.38 -15.65
CA THR A 88 -22.24 -6.83 -15.63
C THR A 88 -21.61 -7.28 -16.94
N SER A 89 -20.57 -8.09 -16.83
CA SER A 89 -19.93 -8.77 -17.96
C SER A 89 -20.30 -10.24 -17.98
N GLN A 90 -20.70 -10.74 -19.14
CA GLN A 90 -21.07 -12.15 -19.34
C GLN A 90 -19.93 -12.88 -20.03
N PHE A 91 -19.49 -13.99 -19.46
CA PHE A 91 -18.44 -14.82 -20.03
C PHE A 91 -19.02 -16.14 -20.49
N PRO A 92 -18.96 -16.46 -21.81
CA PRO A 92 -19.43 -17.73 -22.32
C PRO A 92 -18.45 -18.85 -21.93
N ILE A 93 -18.97 -19.93 -21.40
CA ILE A 93 -18.25 -21.19 -21.19
C ILE A 93 -18.88 -22.21 -22.12
N VAL A 94 -18.06 -22.84 -22.97
CA VAL A 94 -18.50 -23.81 -23.95
C VAL A 94 -17.99 -25.18 -23.57
N GLU A 95 -18.89 -26.12 -23.35
CA GLU A 95 -18.58 -27.53 -23.14
C GLU A 95 -18.90 -28.31 -24.40
N SER A 96 -17.93 -29.02 -24.94
CA SER A 96 -18.13 -29.92 -26.05
C SER A 96 -18.71 -31.24 -25.55
N THR A 97 -19.85 -31.63 -26.09
CA THR A 97 -20.51 -32.89 -25.80
C THR A 97 -20.66 -33.69 -27.08
N GLY A 98 -20.64 -34.98 -26.98
CA GLY A 98 -20.85 -35.87 -28.14
C GLY A 98 -20.33 -37.27 -27.91
N GLU A 99 -20.80 -38.15 -28.74
CA GLU A 99 -20.32 -39.53 -28.78
C GLU A 99 -19.96 -39.95 -30.21
N THR A 100 -19.05 -40.89 -30.31
CA THR A 100 -18.70 -41.53 -31.58
C THR A 100 -19.44 -42.84 -31.73
N SER A 101 -19.90 -43.16 -32.93
CA SER A 101 -20.46 -44.46 -33.24
C SER A 101 -19.63 -45.21 -34.29
N ALA A 102 -19.84 -46.51 -34.36
CA ALA A 102 -19.21 -47.34 -35.41
C ALA A 102 -19.71 -46.87 -36.79
N TYR A 103 -18.80 -46.86 -37.76
CA TYR A 103 -19.14 -46.53 -39.11
C TYR A 103 -20.09 -47.61 -39.73
N GLY A 104 -21.09 -47.14 -40.37
CA GLY A 104 -22.00 -47.96 -41.19
C GLY A 104 -22.69 -47.06 -42.20
N ASP A 105 -22.86 -47.57 -43.45
CA ASP A 105 -23.39 -46.76 -44.57
C ASP A 105 -24.76 -46.13 -44.29
N PHE A 106 -25.54 -46.66 -43.37
CA PHE A 106 -26.86 -46.21 -42.96
C PHE A 106 -26.97 -45.80 -41.51
N ASN A 107 -25.81 -45.64 -40.82
CA ASN A 107 -25.79 -45.30 -39.41
C ASN A 107 -25.70 -43.79 -39.24
N ASN A 108 -26.72 -43.19 -38.64
CA ASN A 108 -26.80 -41.78 -38.31
C ASN A 108 -26.52 -41.49 -36.79
N ASN A 109 -26.02 -42.48 -36.08
CA ASN A 109 -25.66 -42.30 -34.68
C ASN A 109 -24.27 -41.62 -34.60
N GLY A 110 -23.98 -41.04 -33.52
CA GLY A 110 -22.74 -40.26 -33.31
C GLY A 110 -22.98 -38.78 -33.65
N MET A 111 -23.53 -38.07 -32.68
CA MET A 111 -23.77 -36.66 -32.78
C MET A 111 -22.81 -35.92 -31.84
N THR A 112 -22.37 -34.76 -32.29
CA THR A 112 -21.59 -33.83 -31.49
C THR A 112 -22.41 -32.55 -31.29
N SER A 113 -22.34 -32.01 -30.11
CA SER A 113 -23.01 -30.74 -29.74
C SER A 113 -22.10 -29.93 -28.83
N ALA A 114 -22.45 -28.70 -28.60
CA ALA A 114 -21.79 -27.82 -27.64
C ALA A 114 -22.85 -27.17 -26.75
N ASN A 115 -22.64 -27.30 -25.44
CA ASN A 115 -23.42 -26.59 -24.45
C ASN A 115 -22.74 -25.25 -24.14
N VAL A 116 -23.50 -24.19 -24.14
CA VAL A 116 -23.02 -22.83 -23.83
C VAL A 116 -23.66 -22.36 -22.55
N ASN A 117 -22.86 -22.07 -21.56
CA ASN A 117 -23.29 -21.43 -20.30
C ASN A 117 -22.69 -20.01 -20.21
N TRP A 118 -23.40 -19.12 -19.57
CA TRP A 118 -22.99 -17.74 -19.39
C TRP A 118 -22.75 -17.46 -17.92
N VAL A 119 -21.53 -17.10 -17.57
CA VAL A 119 -21.14 -16.77 -16.20
C VAL A 119 -21.09 -15.24 -16.07
N PRO A 120 -21.98 -14.64 -15.25
CA PRO A 120 -21.97 -13.21 -15.00
C PRO A 120 -20.82 -12.85 -14.04
N ARG A 121 -20.28 -11.65 -14.24
CA ARG A 121 -19.36 -10.99 -13.31
C ARG A 121 -19.75 -9.52 -13.22
N GLN A 122 -19.86 -9.03 -11.98
CA GLN A 122 -20.26 -7.64 -11.73
C GLN A 122 -19.04 -6.73 -11.66
N SER A 123 -19.18 -5.54 -12.24
CA SER A 123 -18.15 -4.49 -12.13
C SER A 123 -18.37 -3.67 -10.87
N PHE A 124 -17.29 -3.20 -10.28
CA PHE A 124 -17.31 -2.31 -9.13
C PHE A 124 -16.54 -1.03 -9.44
N HIS A 125 -17.21 0.11 -9.29
CA HIS A 125 -16.62 1.41 -9.49
C HIS A 125 -16.17 2.00 -8.16
N TYR A 126 -14.95 2.51 -8.10
CA TYR A 126 -14.40 3.12 -6.91
C TYR A 126 -13.73 4.46 -7.24
N GLN A 127 -13.71 5.33 -6.26
CA GLN A 127 -13.17 6.67 -6.41
C GLN A 127 -12.46 7.12 -5.13
N THR A 128 -11.56 8.04 -5.28
CA THR A 128 -10.96 8.77 -4.16
C THR A 128 -11.03 10.26 -4.43
N HIS A 129 -11.12 11.05 -3.38
CA HIS A 129 -11.16 12.50 -3.48
C HIS A 129 -9.96 13.10 -2.78
N THR A 130 -9.27 14.00 -3.46
CA THR A 130 -8.25 14.87 -2.86
C THR A 130 -8.84 16.26 -2.68
N ARG A 131 -8.61 16.82 -1.50
CA ARG A 131 -8.98 18.18 -1.17
C ARG A 131 -7.81 18.92 -0.56
N TRP A 132 -7.68 20.17 -0.88
CA TRP A 132 -6.72 21.06 -0.25
C TRP A 132 -7.37 22.44 -0.03
N GLY A 133 -7.00 23.12 1.04
CA GLY A 133 -7.39 24.51 1.29
C GLY A 133 -6.39 25.46 0.64
N GLU A 134 -6.85 26.60 0.20
CA GLU A 134 -5.99 27.64 -0.37
C GLU A 134 -4.91 28.08 0.62
N ARG A 135 -5.30 28.36 1.86
CA ARG A 135 -4.38 28.72 2.93
C ARG A 135 -3.36 27.61 3.24
N GLU A 136 -3.80 26.36 3.22
CA GLU A 136 -2.94 25.21 3.43
C GLU A 136 -1.87 25.11 2.31
N LEU A 137 -2.30 25.33 1.06
CA LEU A 137 -1.40 25.34 -0.09
C LEU A 137 -0.35 26.44 0.01
N ASP A 138 -0.76 27.64 0.43
CA ASP A 138 0.13 28.79 0.63
C ASP A 138 1.16 28.52 1.75
N MET A 139 0.73 27.91 2.85
CA MET A 139 1.61 27.55 3.96
C MET A 139 2.68 26.54 3.53
N TYR A 140 2.30 25.51 2.79
CA TYR A 140 3.26 24.53 2.25
C TYR A 140 4.13 25.13 1.14
N GLY A 141 3.57 26.06 0.34
CA GLY A 141 4.30 26.84 -0.65
C GLY A 141 5.40 27.69 -0.04
N ALA A 142 5.14 28.32 1.11
CA ALA A 142 6.15 29.05 1.86
C ALA A 142 7.30 28.14 2.33
N GLY A 143 7.00 26.86 2.64
CA GLY A 143 7.99 25.83 2.96
C GLY A 143 8.67 25.20 1.72
N ARG A 144 8.34 25.63 0.50
CA ARG A 144 8.79 25.05 -0.77
C ARG A 144 8.41 23.58 -0.95
N ILE A 145 7.31 23.16 -0.34
CA ILE A 145 6.81 21.79 -0.44
C ILE A 145 5.68 21.74 -1.46
N GLY A 146 5.82 20.87 -2.48
CA GLY A 146 4.81 20.66 -3.52
C GLY A 146 3.62 19.81 -3.03
N TYR A 147 2.86 20.33 -2.04
CA TYR A 147 1.81 19.59 -1.34
C TYR A 147 0.72 19.01 -2.26
N ALA A 148 0.22 19.78 -3.23
CA ALA A 148 -0.78 19.30 -4.18
C ALA A 148 -0.28 18.12 -5.04
N ALA A 149 0.99 18.13 -5.42
CA ALA A 149 1.61 17.03 -6.15
C ALA A 149 1.68 15.76 -5.28
N GLU A 150 2.04 15.90 -4.01
CA GLU A 150 2.11 14.78 -3.07
C GLU A 150 0.73 14.19 -2.78
N LEU A 151 -0.32 15.01 -2.69
CA LEU A 151 -1.69 14.53 -2.55
C LEU A 151 -2.14 13.71 -3.77
N ASN A 152 -1.76 14.12 -4.98
CA ASN A 152 -2.07 13.35 -6.20
C ASN A 152 -1.33 12.01 -6.21
N VAL A 153 -0.07 11.98 -5.79
CA VAL A 153 0.69 10.73 -5.63
C VAL A 153 0.05 9.83 -4.58
N ALA A 154 -0.37 10.40 -3.45
CA ALA A 154 -1.05 9.65 -2.40
C ALA A 154 -2.38 9.06 -2.87
N SER A 155 -3.18 9.80 -3.64
CA SER A 155 -4.44 9.30 -4.21
C SER A 155 -4.21 8.15 -5.18
N ALA A 156 -3.23 8.26 -6.06
CA ALA A 156 -2.85 7.18 -6.98
C ALA A 156 -2.40 5.92 -6.20
N LEU A 157 -1.64 6.10 -5.13
CA LEU A 157 -1.19 5.00 -4.28
C LEU A 157 -2.37 4.29 -3.58
N VAL A 158 -3.34 5.05 -3.08
CA VAL A 158 -4.56 4.49 -2.45
C VAL A 158 -5.37 3.70 -3.46
N LEU A 159 -5.57 4.23 -4.68
CA LEU A 159 -6.26 3.52 -5.76
C LEU A 159 -5.52 2.22 -6.13
N ASN A 160 -4.21 2.26 -6.30
CA ASN A 160 -3.41 1.08 -6.61
C ASN A 160 -3.44 0.02 -5.50
N LYS A 161 -3.42 0.44 -4.22
CA LYS A 161 -3.58 -0.49 -3.10
C LYS A 161 -4.93 -1.19 -3.11
N PHE A 162 -5.99 -0.44 -3.38
CA PHE A 162 -7.33 -1.02 -3.48
C PHE A 162 -7.42 -1.99 -4.65
N GLN A 163 -6.92 -1.61 -5.83
CA GLN A 163 -6.86 -2.45 -7.01
C GLN A 163 -6.09 -3.74 -6.76
N ASN A 164 -4.90 -3.65 -6.17
CA ASN A 164 -4.10 -4.82 -5.82
C ASN A 164 -4.85 -5.78 -4.87
N LYS A 165 -5.56 -5.22 -3.88
CA LYS A 165 -6.38 -6.01 -2.95
C LYS A 165 -7.57 -6.65 -3.64
N SER A 166 -8.26 -5.93 -4.54
CA SER A 166 -9.41 -6.45 -5.27
C SER A 166 -9.05 -7.58 -6.23
N TYR A 167 -7.86 -7.60 -6.81
CA TYR A 167 -7.40 -8.71 -7.64
C TYR A 167 -7.19 -10.00 -6.87
N PHE A 168 -6.77 -9.93 -5.61
CA PHE A 168 -6.60 -11.13 -4.78
C PHE A 168 -7.91 -11.59 -4.13
N TYR A 169 -8.74 -10.67 -3.64
CA TYR A 169 -9.87 -10.99 -2.77
C TYR A 169 -11.24 -10.64 -3.36
N GLY A 170 -11.28 -9.96 -4.51
CA GLY A 170 -12.55 -9.49 -5.06
C GLY A 170 -13.27 -8.50 -4.16
N ILE A 171 -14.56 -8.30 -4.40
CA ILE A 171 -15.45 -7.41 -3.64
C ILE A 171 -16.54 -8.22 -2.98
N ALA A 172 -16.61 -8.18 -1.66
CA ALA A 172 -17.62 -8.90 -0.90
C ALA A 172 -19.05 -8.39 -1.20
N GLY A 173 -19.99 -9.31 -1.38
CA GLY A 173 -21.39 -8.99 -1.68
C GLY A 173 -21.71 -8.77 -3.17
N LEU A 174 -20.72 -8.90 -4.03
CA LEU A 174 -20.89 -8.84 -5.49
C LEU A 174 -20.33 -10.11 -6.14
N GLU A 175 -20.82 -10.43 -7.33
CA GLU A 175 -20.23 -11.48 -8.17
C GLU A 175 -18.93 -10.99 -8.83
N ASN A 176 -18.02 -10.50 -7.99
CA ASN A 176 -16.70 -10.01 -8.35
C ASN A 176 -15.69 -10.72 -7.47
N TYR A 177 -15.10 -11.77 -7.99
CA TYR A 177 -14.19 -12.64 -7.26
C TYR A 177 -12.75 -12.33 -7.63
N GLY A 178 -11.86 -12.52 -6.67
CA GLY A 178 -10.42 -12.39 -6.88
C GLY A 178 -9.75 -13.77 -7.02
N LEU A 179 -8.44 -13.74 -7.20
CA LEU A 179 -7.64 -14.95 -7.40
C LEU A 179 -7.78 -15.97 -6.26
N LEU A 180 -8.00 -15.52 -5.02
CA LEU A 180 -8.01 -16.38 -3.84
C LEU A 180 -9.41 -16.78 -3.36
N ASN A 181 -10.46 -16.18 -3.90
CA ASN A 181 -11.84 -16.44 -3.43
C ASN A 181 -12.83 -16.74 -4.55
N ASP A 182 -12.37 -17.08 -5.74
CA ASP A 182 -13.25 -17.53 -6.81
C ASP A 182 -13.90 -18.86 -6.40
N PRO A 183 -15.24 -18.99 -6.49
CA PRO A 183 -15.95 -20.23 -6.11
C PRO A 183 -15.61 -21.44 -7.00
N SER A 184 -14.98 -21.24 -8.14
CA SER A 184 -14.51 -22.30 -9.02
C SER A 184 -13.16 -22.90 -8.59
N LEU A 185 -12.49 -22.29 -7.61
CA LEU A 185 -11.25 -22.84 -7.09
C LEU A 185 -11.48 -24.12 -6.30
N SER A 186 -10.52 -25.05 -6.41
CA SER A 186 -10.49 -26.23 -5.55
C SER A 186 -10.36 -25.82 -4.07
N ALA A 187 -10.85 -26.68 -3.18
CA ALA A 187 -10.70 -26.44 -1.75
C ALA A 187 -9.20 -26.27 -1.38
N PRO A 188 -8.89 -25.32 -0.47
CA PRO A 188 -7.52 -25.12 -0.06
C PRO A 188 -6.96 -26.39 0.59
N VAL A 189 -5.76 -26.75 0.22
CA VAL A 189 -5.02 -27.85 0.85
C VAL A 189 -4.45 -27.32 2.17
N THR A 190 -4.81 -27.98 3.26
CA THR A 190 -4.23 -27.67 4.58
C THR A 190 -2.86 -28.33 4.70
N PRO A 191 -1.86 -27.63 5.23
CA PRO A 191 -0.56 -28.22 5.48
C PRO A 191 -0.64 -29.45 6.39
N ALA A 192 0.21 -30.45 6.19
CA ALA A 192 0.24 -31.64 7.05
C ALA A 192 0.64 -31.27 8.49
N ALA A 193 0.21 -32.05 9.46
CA ALA A 193 0.61 -31.85 10.85
C ALA A 193 2.08 -32.20 11.04
N THR A 194 2.85 -31.32 11.71
CA THR A 194 4.27 -31.57 12.01
C THR A 194 4.38 -32.63 13.11
N GLY A 195 4.74 -33.85 12.75
CA GLY A 195 4.89 -34.98 13.69
C GLY A 195 3.58 -35.40 14.37
N SER A 196 3.68 -36.20 15.43
CA SER A 196 2.52 -36.69 16.18
C SER A 196 1.94 -35.57 17.07
N GLY A 197 0.93 -34.85 16.59
CA GLY A 197 0.25 -33.79 17.33
C GLY A 197 0.81 -32.38 17.09
N GLY A 198 1.63 -32.18 16.06
CA GLY A 198 2.15 -30.87 15.68
C GLY A 198 1.09 -29.93 15.07
N GLY A 199 1.39 -28.65 15.03
CA GLY A 199 0.51 -27.63 14.46
C GLY A 199 0.43 -27.74 12.93
N ILE A 200 -0.73 -27.32 12.39
CA ILE A 200 -0.99 -27.24 10.95
C ILE A 200 -0.74 -25.83 10.38
N THR A 201 -0.37 -24.88 11.24
CA THR A 201 -0.11 -23.50 10.82
C THR A 201 1.34 -23.31 10.40
N TRP A 202 1.58 -22.44 9.43
CA TRP A 202 2.93 -22.10 8.97
C TRP A 202 3.86 -21.62 10.09
N GLU A 203 3.30 -20.95 11.10
CA GLU A 203 4.02 -20.45 12.27
C GLU A 203 4.59 -21.57 13.15
N SER A 204 3.91 -22.72 13.17
CA SER A 204 4.31 -23.87 14.00
C SER A 204 5.30 -24.82 13.30
N LYS A 205 5.69 -24.51 12.05
CA LYS A 205 6.57 -25.36 11.22
C LYS A 205 7.98 -24.81 11.14
N ASP A 206 8.94 -25.69 11.17
CA ASP A 206 10.31 -25.36 10.81
C ASP A 206 10.53 -25.40 9.27
N GLY A 207 11.69 -24.95 8.82
CA GLY A 207 11.99 -24.87 7.40
C GLY A 207 11.93 -26.21 6.67
N GLN A 208 12.26 -27.32 7.33
CA GLN A 208 12.20 -28.66 6.76
C GLN A 208 10.75 -29.13 6.61
N ALA A 209 9.92 -28.92 7.63
CA ALA A 209 8.50 -29.27 7.58
C ALA A 209 7.72 -28.50 6.51
N VAL A 210 8.11 -27.24 6.26
CA VAL A 210 7.54 -26.42 5.16
C VAL A 210 7.95 -26.96 3.79
N TYR A 211 9.16 -27.50 3.67
CA TYR A 211 9.65 -28.08 2.42
C TYR A 211 9.01 -29.44 2.11
N ASP A 212 8.69 -30.21 3.14
CA ASP A 212 8.14 -31.57 3.02
C ASP A 212 6.61 -31.57 2.74
N ASP A 213 5.91 -30.45 2.92
CA ASP A 213 4.47 -30.28 2.59
C ASP A 213 4.24 -30.07 1.10
#